data_66db7f09ff4e577d5495117943d6150a
#
_entry.id   66db7f09ff4e577d5495117943d6150a
#
_cell.length_a   1.000
_cell.length_b   1.000
_cell.length_c   1.000
_cell.angle_alpha   90.00
_cell.angle_beta   90.00
_cell.angle_gamma   90.00
#
_symmetry.space_group_name_H-M   'P 1'
#
loop_
_entity.id
_entity.type
_entity.pdbx_description
1 polymer ?
#
loop_
_entity_poly.entity_id
_entity_poly.type
_entity_poly.pdbx_seq_one_letter_code
_entity_poly.pdbx_strand_id
1 'polypeptide(L)' 'MSPIQMTRAEQETNTAAERLTSQIESARAAVAVHATSEIDELEACADRLERAARDLTTALRELAHERRAAAKNSE' A
#
# COMPACT_ATOMS: atom_id res chain seq x y z
N MET A 1 -26.87 7.99 14.73
CA MET A 1 -25.43 8.24 14.75
C MET A 1 -24.85 8.01 13.37
N SER A 2 -24.18 9.02 12.84
CA SER A 2 -23.58 8.90 11.50
C SER A 2 -22.32 8.06 11.59
N PRO A 3 -22.17 7.05 10.72
CA PRO A 3 -20.91 6.34 10.66
C PRO A 3 -19.82 7.28 10.19
N ILE A 4 -18.64 7.09 10.70
CA ILE A 4 -17.48 7.82 10.19
C ILE A 4 -17.24 7.35 8.78
N GLN A 5 -17.36 8.25 7.83
CA GLN A 5 -17.12 7.92 6.45
C GLN A 5 -15.72 8.34 6.07
N MET A 6 -14.97 7.39 5.55
CA MET A 6 -13.65 7.67 5.04
C MET A 6 -13.79 8.35 3.69
N THR A 7 -12.92 9.30 3.42
CA THR A 7 -12.85 9.88 2.09
C THR A 7 -12.29 8.84 1.13
N ARG A 8 -12.44 9.09 -0.16
CA ARG A 8 -11.91 8.20 -1.17
C ARG A 8 -10.40 8.04 -1.04
N ALA A 9 -9.71 9.15 -0.76
CA ALA A 9 -8.25 9.11 -0.58
C ALA A 9 -7.86 8.26 0.62
N GLU A 10 -8.62 8.35 1.72
CA GLU A 10 -8.37 7.52 2.89
C GLU A 10 -8.60 6.05 2.58
N GLN A 11 -9.68 5.73 1.85
CA GLN A 11 -9.97 4.35 1.47
C GLN A 11 -8.88 3.79 0.56
N GLU A 12 -8.43 4.56 -0.41
CA GLU A 12 -7.38 4.12 -1.32
C GLU A 12 -6.06 3.90 -0.58
N THR A 13 -5.75 4.77 0.38
CA THR A 13 -4.55 4.61 1.20
C THR A 13 -4.62 3.32 2.01
N ASN A 14 -5.75 3.06 2.65
CA ASN A 14 -5.91 1.85 3.44
C ASN A 14 -5.84 0.59 2.58
N THR A 15 -6.45 0.62 1.41
CA THR A 15 -6.39 -0.50 0.48
C THR A 15 -4.96 -0.75 0.02
N ALA A 16 -4.24 0.31 -0.33
CA ALA A 16 -2.85 0.18 -0.76
C ALA A 16 -1.97 -0.35 0.37
N ALA A 17 -2.21 0.11 1.60
CA ALA A 17 -1.47 -0.37 2.76
C ALA A 17 -1.72 -1.86 3.00
N GLU A 18 -2.97 -2.30 2.86
CA GLU A 18 -3.29 -3.71 3.00
C GLU A 18 -2.60 -4.57 1.95
N ARG A 19 -2.56 -4.08 0.71
CA ARG A 19 -1.87 -4.79 -0.36
C ARG A 19 -0.39 -4.89 -0.09
N LEU A 20 0.22 -3.82 0.40
CA LEU A 20 1.64 -3.85 0.73
C LEU A 20 1.90 -4.83 1.86
N THR A 21 1.07 -4.83 2.90
CA THR A 21 1.19 -5.78 4.00
C THR A 21 1.12 -7.22 3.48
N SER A 22 0.18 -7.48 2.58
CA SER A 22 0.03 -8.81 1.98
C SER A 22 1.28 -9.21 1.20
N GLN A 23 1.88 -8.28 0.46
CA GLN A 23 3.10 -8.56 -0.28
C GLN A 23 4.29 -8.79 0.64
N ILE A 24 4.34 -8.06 1.76
CA ILE A 24 5.38 -8.28 2.76
C ILE A 24 5.27 -9.69 3.35
N GLU A 25 4.06 -10.13 3.66
CA GLU A 25 3.83 -11.48 4.17
C GLU A 25 4.26 -12.53 3.15
N SER A 26 3.93 -12.30 1.87
CA SER A 26 4.34 -13.20 0.80
C SER A 26 5.86 -13.27 0.68
N ALA A 27 6.53 -12.13 0.83
CA ALA A 27 7.99 -12.07 0.77
C ALA A 27 8.62 -12.87 1.91
N ARG A 28 8.07 -12.73 3.11
CA ARG A 28 8.57 -13.48 4.26
C ARG A 28 8.40 -14.97 4.06
N ALA A 29 7.26 -15.38 3.52
CA ALA A 29 7.00 -16.78 3.23
C ALA A 29 7.96 -17.30 2.17
N ALA A 30 8.24 -16.50 1.14
CA ALA A 30 9.17 -16.91 0.09
C ALA A 30 10.58 -17.12 0.62
N VAL A 31 11.01 -16.27 1.54
CA VAL A 31 12.34 -16.42 2.16
C VAL A 31 12.41 -17.68 3.02
N ALA A 32 11.31 -18.02 3.68
CA ALA A 32 11.27 -19.17 4.57
C ALA A 32 11.32 -20.52 3.81
N VAL A 33 10.94 -20.53 2.54
CA VAL A 33 10.97 -21.73 1.73
C VAL A 33 12.37 -21.88 1.13
N HIS A 34 13.06 -22.94 1.50
CA HIS A 34 14.42 -23.20 1.03
C HIS A 34 14.43 -24.04 -0.23
N ALA A 35 13.65 -23.64 -1.21
CA ALA A 35 13.62 -24.36 -2.47
C ALA A 35 14.57 -23.70 -3.46
N THR A 36 15.25 -24.51 -4.22
CA THR A 36 16.30 -24.06 -5.11
C THR A 36 15.81 -23.42 -6.41
N SER A 37 14.51 -23.52 -6.67
CA SER A 37 13.94 -23.05 -7.92
C SER A 37 13.33 -21.66 -7.82
N GLU A 38 13.67 -20.91 -6.78
CA GLU A 38 12.88 -19.76 -6.40
C GLU A 38 13.43 -18.41 -6.85
N ILE A 39 14.43 -18.39 -7.72
CA ILE A 39 15.01 -17.12 -8.16
C ILE A 39 13.97 -16.27 -8.86
N ASP A 40 13.23 -16.86 -9.81
CA ASP A 40 12.21 -16.12 -10.56
C ASP A 40 11.08 -15.69 -9.64
N GLU A 41 10.74 -16.51 -8.67
CA GLU A 41 9.68 -16.18 -7.74
C GLU A 41 10.09 -15.07 -6.79
N LEU A 42 11.35 -15.06 -6.35
CA LEU A 42 11.86 -13.98 -5.53
C LEU A 42 11.86 -12.66 -6.31
N GLU A 43 12.25 -12.70 -7.57
CA GLU A 43 12.21 -11.51 -8.41
C GLU A 43 10.79 -11.03 -8.66
N ALA A 44 9.85 -11.94 -8.90
CA ALA A 44 8.45 -11.60 -9.07
C ALA A 44 7.88 -10.99 -7.79
N CYS A 45 8.28 -11.52 -6.64
CA CYS A 45 7.88 -11.00 -5.36
C CYS A 45 8.40 -9.57 -5.15
N ALA A 46 9.66 -9.33 -5.53
CA ALA A 46 10.26 -8.00 -5.46
C ALA A 46 9.49 -7.01 -6.32
N ASP A 47 9.12 -7.41 -7.53
CA ASP A 47 8.36 -6.55 -8.44
C ASP A 47 6.98 -6.20 -7.86
N ARG A 48 6.30 -7.19 -7.29
CA ARG A 48 5.00 -6.95 -6.69
C ARG A 48 5.09 -6.04 -5.48
N LEU A 49 6.12 -6.23 -4.67
CA LEU A 49 6.35 -5.43 -3.48
C LEU A 49 6.65 -3.98 -3.86
N GLU A 50 7.50 -3.79 -4.86
CA GLU A 50 7.83 -2.47 -5.34
C GLU A 50 6.60 -1.73 -5.87
N ARG A 51 5.77 -2.43 -6.63
CA ARG A 51 4.54 -1.85 -7.16
C ARG A 51 3.58 -1.48 -6.04
N ALA A 52 3.40 -2.36 -5.06
CA ALA A 52 2.51 -2.09 -3.94
C ALA A 52 3.01 -0.92 -3.10
N ALA A 53 4.32 -0.81 -2.91
CA ALA A 53 4.91 0.31 -2.18
C ALA A 53 4.72 1.63 -2.94
N ARG A 54 4.85 1.58 -4.25
CA ARG A 54 4.64 2.76 -5.09
C ARG A 54 3.18 3.22 -5.04
N ASP A 55 2.25 2.27 -5.07
CA ASP A 55 0.82 2.60 -4.97
C ASP A 55 0.50 3.25 -3.64
N LEU A 56 1.08 2.74 -2.56
CA LEU A 56 0.88 3.34 -1.23
C LEU A 56 1.48 4.75 -1.17
N THR A 57 2.67 4.93 -1.74
CA THR A 57 3.32 6.24 -1.78
C THR A 57 2.44 7.25 -2.51
N THR A 58 1.89 6.85 -3.65
CA THR A 58 1.01 7.71 -4.43
C THR A 58 -0.24 8.06 -3.65
N ALA A 59 -0.85 7.07 -3.01
CA ALA A 59 -2.07 7.28 -2.22
C ALA A 59 -1.82 8.23 -1.05
N LEU A 60 -0.68 8.08 -0.38
CA LEU A 60 -0.34 8.96 0.73
C LEU A 60 -0.15 10.42 0.28
N ARG A 61 0.44 10.61 -0.88
CA ARG A 61 0.62 11.96 -1.41
C ARG A 61 -0.72 12.60 -1.77
N GLU A 62 -1.62 11.82 -2.33
CA GLU A 62 -2.96 12.30 -2.64
C GLU A 62 -3.73 12.65 -1.38
N LEU A 63 -3.60 11.83 -0.34
CA LEU A 63 -4.24 12.10 0.94
C LEU A 63 -3.69 13.38 1.57
N ALA A 64 -2.38 13.57 1.51
CA ALA A 64 -1.76 14.79 2.02
C ALA A 64 -2.27 16.02 1.27
N HIS A 65 -2.41 15.88 -0.04
CA HIS A 65 -2.93 16.95 -0.89
C HIS A 65 -4.38 17.30 -0.52
N GLU A 66 -5.19 16.28 -0.31
CA GLU A 66 -6.59 16.46 0.10
C GLU A 66 -6.69 17.20 1.43
N ARG A 67 -5.88 16.79 2.41
CA ARG A 67 -5.90 17.42 3.72
C ARG A 67 -5.39 18.85 3.70
N ARG A 68 -4.43 19.13 2.84
CA ARG A 68 -3.92 20.48 2.67
C ARG A 68 -4.99 21.39 2.08
N ALA A 69 -5.73 20.91 1.10
CA ALA A 69 -6.83 21.67 0.50
C ALA A 69 -7.94 21.90 1.52
N ALA A 70 -8.27 20.90 2.33
CA ALA A 70 -9.28 21.02 3.37
C ALA A 70 -8.86 22.04 4.43
N ALA A 71 -7.58 22.06 4.80
CA ALA A 71 -7.07 23.03 5.76
C ALA A 71 -7.18 24.47 5.25
N LYS A 72 -6.91 24.66 3.97
CA LYS A 72 -7.08 25.99 3.36
C LYS A 72 -8.53 26.44 3.36
N ASN A 73 -9.44 25.51 3.13
CA ASN A 73 -10.86 25.85 3.08
C ASN A 73 -11.46 26.08 4.46
N SER A 74 -10.77 25.66 5.51
CA SER A 74 -11.25 25.81 6.89
C SER A 74 -11.02 27.21 7.45
N GLU A 75 -10.25 28.02 6.79
CA GLU A 75 -10.03 29.41 7.22
C GLU A 75 -11.13 30.34 6.70
#